data_ee0d5c3df30e27ecdee2ac30b360b5d6
#
_entry.id   ee0d5c3df30e27ecdee2ac30b360b5d6
#
_cell.length_a   1.000
_cell.length_b   1.000
_cell.length_c   1.000
_cell.angle_alpha   90.00
_cell.angle_beta   90.00
_cell.angle_gamma   90.00
#
_symmetry.space_group_name_H-M   'P 1'
#
loop_
_entity.id
_entity.type
_entity.pdbx_description
1 polymer ?
#
loop_
_entity_poly.entity_id
_entity_poly.type
_entity_poly.pdbx_seq_one_letter_code
_entity_poly.pdbx_strand_id
1 'polypeptide(L)'
;MTKKIYILHENNEWIEPLKKELQNINAPFEEWHLGKRNVDHLDKPPLGVFYNRMSASSHTRGHRYAPEYTAVVLNWLEKNKRRVINNSRALSLEISKSLQYKELEGFGIKTPKTVYCSDKEGILKSANVFNKPFITKHNRAGKGLGVKLFNNKRELDSYVSSKDFEPSIDGITLLQEYIDANPKVITRVEFVNTQFLYAVEVDASEGFELCPADPCEVPQQQTIEGEFCPATGNKFKIIQNFKRNNLIKKYEKFIAANGIEIAGIEYIIDKNGEIFTYDVNTNTNYNSEAEKNFKITGMKSIAKFLKEELLLLSNIRVVA
;
A
#
# COMPACT_ATOMS: atom_id res chain seq x y z
N MET A 1 -2.37 -23.58 24.01
CA MET A 1 -1.80 -23.24 22.67
C MET A 1 -0.83 -22.08 22.83
N THR A 2 0.34 -22.18 22.22
CA THR A 2 1.35 -21.11 22.25
C THR A 2 0.88 -19.93 21.41
N LYS A 3 0.93 -18.71 21.95
CA LYS A 3 0.61 -17.49 21.22
C LYS A 3 1.65 -17.24 20.12
N LYS A 4 1.20 -16.84 18.93
CA LYS A 4 2.06 -16.62 17.75
C LYS A 4 1.72 -15.30 17.06
N ILE A 5 2.60 -14.88 16.18
CA ILE A 5 2.32 -13.86 15.15
C ILE A 5 1.77 -14.59 13.93
N TYR A 6 0.60 -14.20 13.45
CA TYR A 6 -0.04 -14.75 12.26
C TYR A 6 0.08 -13.72 11.13
N ILE A 7 0.77 -14.08 10.04
CA ILE A 7 0.97 -13.21 8.88
C ILE A 7 -0.12 -13.54 7.85
N LEU A 8 -1.06 -12.63 7.66
CA LEU A 8 -2.16 -12.74 6.69
C LEU A 8 -1.71 -12.17 5.34
N HIS A 9 -1.58 -13.00 4.31
CA HIS A 9 -1.04 -12.57 3.02
C HIS A 9 -1.59 -13.38 1.84
N GLU A 10 -1.26 -12.97 0.62
CA GLU A 10 -1.54 -13.70 -0.63
C GLU A 10 -0.29 -13.86 -1.52
N ASN A 11 0.85 -13.32 -1.09
CA ASN A 11 2.10 -13.36 -1.85
C ASN A 11 3.23 -13.90 -0.97
N ASN A 12 3.76 -15.06 -1.33
CA ASN A 12 4.82 -15.72 -0.57
C ASN A 12 6.15 -14.95 -0.62
N GLU A 13 6.49 -14.39 -1.76
CA GLU A 13 7.77 -13.69 -1.97
C GLU A 13 7.88 -12.45 -1.08
N TRP A 14 6.80 -11.69 -0.99
CA TRP A 14 6.79 -10.41 -0.25
C TRP A 14 6.87 -10.58 1.27
N ILE A 15 6.66 -11.78 1.79
CA ILE A 15 6.78 -12.04 3.23
C ILE A 15 8.13 -12.62 3.64
N GLU A 16 8.94 -13.12 2.69
CA GLU A 16 10.25 -13.73 3.01
C GLU A 16 11.18 -12.80 3.80
N PRO A 17 11.34 -11.50 3.48
CA PRO A 17 12.16 -10.61 4.29
C PRO A 17 11.67 -10.48 5.73
N LEU A 18 10.35 -10.43 5.94
CA LEU A 18 9.77 -10.36 7.29
C LEU A 18 9.98 -11.66 8.06
N LYS A 19 9.79 -12.82 7.41
CA LYS A 19 10.03 -14.15 8.03
C LYS A 19 11.45 -14.28 8.53
N LYS A 20 12.41 -13.86 7.70
CA LYS A 20 13.83 -13.85 8.07
C LYS A 20 14.08 -13.00 9.32
N GLU A 21 13.50 -11.81 9.40
CA GLU A 21 13.67 -10.95 10.57
C GLU A 21 12.98 -11.51 11.82
N LEU A 22 11.80 -12.13 11.69
CA LEU A 22 11.13 -12.80 12.81
C LEU A 22 11.94 -14.00 13.32
N GLN A 23 12.57 -14.78 12.44
CA GLN A 23 13.48 -15.87 12.79
C GLN A 23 14.72 -15.34 13.53
N ASN A 24 15.34 -14.29 13.00
CA ASN A 24 16.53 -13.67 13.60
C ASN A 24 16.31 -13.23 15.06
N ILE A 25 15.09 -12.81 15.39
CA ILE A 25 14.75 -12.39 16.76
C ILE A 25 14.04 -13.49 17.57
N ASN A 26 13.97 -14.70 17.07
CA ASN A 26 13.28 -15.84 17.72
C ASN A 26 11.82 -15.51 18.10
N ALA A 27 11.06 -14.89 17.20
CA ALA A 27 9.65 -14.63 17.38
C ALA A 27 8.83 -15.79 16.76
N PRO A 28 7.92 -16.46 17.50
CA PRO A 28 7.11 -17.52 16.95
C PRO A 28 6.06 -16.94 15.99
N PHE A 29 6.01 -17.44 14.76
CA PHE A 29 5.05 -17.00 13.75
C PHE A 29 4.45 -18.16 12.95
N GLU A 30 3.37 -17.89 12.24
CA GLU A 30 2.67 -18.78 11.33
C GLU A 30 2.15 -17.98 10.14
N GLU A 31 2.28 -18.53 8.93
CA GLU A 31 1.78 -17.93 7.69
C GLU A 31 0.34 -18.36 7.45
N TRP A 32 -0.51 -17.39 7.12
CA TRP A 32 -1.88 -17.61 6.68
C TRP A 32 -2.04 -17.07 5.25
N HIS A 33 -1.84 -17.95 4.27
CA HIS A 33 -2.04 -17.62 2.86
C HIS A 33 -3.54 -17.63 2.54
N LEU A 34 -4.16 -16.44 2.46
CA LEU A 34 -5.61 -16.27 2.36
C LEU A 34 -6.19 -16.70 1.01
N GLY A 35 -5.38 -16.89 -0.03
CA GLY A 35 -5.81 -17.54 -1.28
C GLY A 35 -5.93 -19.06 -1.22
N LYS A 36 -5.46 -19.69 -0.12
CA LYS A 36 -5.39 -21.16 0.02
C LYS A 36 -5.95 -21.69 1.35
N ARG A 37 -6.38 -20.81 2.24
CA ARG A 37 -6.84 -21.18 3.59
C ARG A 37 -8.34 -20.96 3.73
N ASN A 38 -9.03 -21.95 4.26
CA ASN A 38 -10.40 -21.81 4.73
C ASN A 38 -10.43 -21.52 6.21
N VAL A 39 -11.38 -20.70 6.65
CA VAL A 39 -11.63 -20.37 8.05
C VAL A 39 -13.03 -20.82 8.39
N ASP A 40 -13.16 -21.65 9.42
CA ASP A 40 -14.46 -21.94 10.01
C ASP A 40 -14.81 -20.84 11.01
N HIS A 41 -15.83 -20.07 10.71
CA HIS A 41 -16.26 -18.95 11.54
C HIS A 41 -16.92 -19.37 12.86
N LEU A 42 -17.31 -20.64 12.98
CA LEU A 42 -17.84 -21.23 14.23
C LEU A 42 -16.71 -21.50 15.22
N ASP A 43 -15.51 -21.72 14.74
CA ASP A 43 -14.35 -21.90 15.60
C ASP A 43 -13.88 -20.55 16.18
N LYS A 44 -13.28 -20.61 17.37
CA LYS A 44 -12.58 -19.46 17.92
C LYS A 44 -11.19 -19.35 17.29
N PRO A 45 -10.82 -18.16 16.78
CA PRO A 45 -9.48 -17.96 16.25
C PRO A 45 -8.41 -18.17 17.32
N PRO A 46 -7.21 -18.65 16.98
CA PRO A 46 -6.14 -18.84 17.93
C PRO A 46 -5.74 -17.54 18.62
N LEU A 47 -5.06 -17.65 19.76
CA LEU A 47 -4.53 -16.48 20.48
C LEU A 47 -3.23 -16.03 19.83
N GLY A 48 -3.10 -14.73 19.58
CA GLY A 48 -1.90 -14.16 18.99
C GLY A 48 -2.11 -12.77 18.41
N VAL A 49 -1.10 -12.29 17.69
CA VAL A 49 -1.10 -11.04 16.92
C VAL A 49 -1.27 -11.38 15.45
N PHE A 50 -2.21 -10.76 14.80
CA PHE A 50 -2.51 -10.96 13.38
C PHE A 50 -2.06 -9.73 12.60
N TYR A 51 -1.14 -9.91 11.67
CA TYR A 51 -0.65 -8.83 10.81
C TYR A 51 -1.21 -8.98 9.41
N ASN A 52 -2.06 -8.05 9.01
CA ASN A 52 -2.67 -8.02 7.69
C ASN A 52 -1.70 -7.40 6.67
N ARG A 53 -1.34 -8.20 5.68
CA ARG A 53 -0.51 -7.84 4.52
C ARG A 53 -1.25 -8.08 3.19
N MET A 54 -2.56 -7.91 3.17
CA MET A 54 -3.32 -7.98 1.93
C MET A 54 -3.01 -6.78 1.04
N SER A 55 -2.84 -7.03 -0.26
CA SER A 55 -2.51 -6.01 -1.25
C SER A 55 -3.68 -5.68 -2.16
N ALA A 56 -3.83 -4.39 -2.48
CA ALA A 56 -4.76 -3.91 -3.50
C ALA A 56 -4.51 -4.55 -4.90
N SER A 57 -3.26 -4.93 -5.20
CA SER A 57 -2.85 -5.52 -6.47
C SER A 57 -2.93 -7.05 -6.52
N SER A 58 -3.55 -7.72 -5.55
CA SER A 58 -3.63 -9.19 -5.47
C SER A 58 -4.22 -9.85 -6.73
N HIS A 59 -5.11 -9.14 -7.44
CA HIS A 59 -5.71 -9.59 -8.69
C HIS A 59 -4.68 -9.82 -9.82
N THR A 60 -3.56 -9.11 -9.83
CA THR A 60 -2.49 -9.31 -10.83
C THR A 60 -1.73 -10.62 -10.65
N ARG A 61 -1.94 -11.31 -9.52
CA ARG A 61 -1.33 -12.59 -9.16
C ARG A 61 -2.35 -13.73 -9.07
N GLY A 62 -3.51 -13.57 -9.73
CA GLY A 62 -4.58 -14.58 -9.73
C GLY A 62 -5.45 -14.62 -8.47
N HIS A 63 -5.25 -13.70 -7.53
CA HIS A 63 -5.96 -13.65 -6.25
C HIS A 63 -7.03 -12.54 -6.23
N ARG A 64 -7.94 -12.55 -7.25
CA ARG A 64 -8.94 -11.50 -7.47
C ARG A 64 -9.80 -11.19 -6.24
N TYR A 65 -10.23 -12.22 -5.53
CA TYR A 65 -11.15 -12.11 -4.40
C TYR A 65 -10.47 -12.18 -3.03
N ALA A 66 -9.14 -12.18 -2.99
CA ALA A 66 -8.41 -12.26 -1.74
C ALA A 66 -8.70 -11.10 -0.77
N PRO A 67 -8.85 -9.83 -1.20
CA PRO A 67 -9.21 -8.76 -0.29
C PRO A 67 -10.62 -8.89 0.30
N GLU A 68 -11.60 -9.35 -0.48
CA GLU A 68 -12.96 -9.60 0.02
C GLU A 68 -12.95 -10.72 1.08
N TYR A 69 -12.23 -11.79 0.80
CA TYR A 69 -12.06 -12.87 1.77
C TYR A 69 -11.29 -12.40 3.03
N THR A 70 -10.25 -11.59 2.85
CA THR A 70 -9.51 -11.00 3.97
C THR A 70 -10.43 -10.15 4.84
N ALA A 71 -11.35 -9.38 4.27
CA ALA A 71 -12.31 -8.60 5.05
C ALA A 71 -13.18 -9.48 5.95
N VAL A 72 -13.60 -10.67 5.47
CA VAL A 72 -14.33 -11.65 6.29
C VAL A 72 -13.46 -12.16 7.43
N VAL A 73 -12.20 -12.53 7.14
CA VAL A 73 -11.26 -13.04 8.15
C VAL A 73 -10.96 -11.98 9.21
N LEU A 74 -10.70 -10.73 8.81
CA LEU A 74 -10.43 -9.63 9.74
C LEU A 74 -11.64 -9.36 10.64
N ASN A 75 -12.84 -9.33 10.07
CA ASN A 75 -14.07 -9.15 10.87
C ASN A 75 -14.25 -10.27 11.91
N TRP A 76 -14.01 -11.53 11.52
CA TRP A 76 -14.04 -12.67 12.44
C TRP A 76 -13.01 -12.54 13.56
N LEU A 77 -11.77 -12.13 13.26
CA LEU A 77 -10.71 -11.90 14.24
C LEU A 77 -11.09 -10.78 15.22
N GLU A 78 -11.57 -9.64 14.70
CA GLU A 78 -11.95 -8.46 15.48
C GLU A 78 -13.16 -8.73 16.39
N LYS A 79 -14.17 -9.44 15.88
CA LYS A 79 -15.32 -9.90 16.67
C LYS A 79 -14.91 -10.82 17.84
N ASN A 80 -13.86 -11.60 17.64
CA ASN A 80 -13.27 -12.44 18.68
C ASN A 80 -12.20 -11.70 19.52
N LYS A 81 -12.12 -10.37 19.42
CA LYS A 81 -11.20 -9.51 20.19
C LYS A 81 -9.73 -9.94 20.02
N ARG A 82 -9.33 -10.35 18.81
CA ARG A 82 -7.94 -10.62 18.50
C ARG A 82 -7.21 -9.32 18.21
N ARG A 83 -5.90 -9.28 18.51
CA ARG A 83 -5.03 -8.15 18.17
C ARG A 83 -4.71 -8.22 16.67
N VAL A 84 -5.24 -7.28 15.90
CA VAL A 84 -5.04 -7.19 14.45
C VAL A 84 -4.25 -5.91 14.17
N ILE A 85 -3.11 -6.05 13.50
CA ILE A 85 -2.28 -4.97 12.97
C ILE A 85 -2.73 -4.71 11.53
N ASN A 86 -2.97 -3.46 11.18
CA ASN A 86 -3.64 -3.05 9.95
C ASN A 86 -5.00 -3.75 9.81
N ASN A 87 -5.94 -3.31 10.59
CA ASN A 87 -7.26 -3.89 10.80
C ASN A 87 -8.19 -3.80 9.56
N SER A 88 -9.47 -4.12 9.71
CA SER A 88 -10.45 -4.07 8.61
C SER A 88 -10.62 -2.67 8.02
N ARG A 89 -10.49 -1.60 8.82
CA ARG A 89 -10.50 -0.22 8.32
C ARG A 89 -9.27 0.08 7.47
N ALA A 90 -8.08 -0.37 7.89
CA ALA A 90 -6.85 -0.27 7.12
C ALA A 90 -6.97 -0.99 5.77
N LEU A 91 -7.55 -2.20 5.74
CA LEU A 91 -7.83 -2.93 4.51
C LEU A 91 -8.76 -2.14 3.57
N SER A 92 -9.81 -1.53 4.10
CA SER A 92 -10.74 -0.73 3.29
C SER A 92 -10.04 0.42 2.59
N LEU A 93 -9.05 1.05 3.25
CA LEU A 93 -8.23 2.11 2.67
C LEU A 93 -7.19 1.56 1.69
N GLU A 94 -6.57 0.41 1.97
CA GLU A 94 -5.62 -0.25 1.05
C GLU A 94 -6.24 -0.48 -0.33
N ILE A 95 -7.48 -0.95 -0.38
CA ILE A 95 -8.13 -1.36 -1.62
C ILE A 95 -8.92 -0.25 -2.31
N SER A 96 -8.91 0.98 -1.79
CA SER A 96 -9.71 2.08 -2.35
C SER A 96 -9.02 3.44 -2.20
N LYS A 97 -8.43 3.92 -3.30
CA LYS A 97 -7.81 5.25 -3.36
C LYS A 97 -8.83 6.38 -3.17
N SER A 98 -10.06 6.18 -3.63
CA SER A 98 -11.14 7.16 -3.43
C SER A 98 -11.45 7.36 -1.94
N LEU A 99 -11.48 6.28 -1.16
CA LEU A 99 -11.62 6.38 0.29
C LEU A 99 -10.40 7.02 0.95
N GLN A 100 -9.17 6.66 0.49
CA GLN A 100 -7.95 7.28 1.01
C GLN A 100 -7.99 8.81 0.88
N TYR A 101 -8.31 9.32 -0.32
CA TYR A 101 -8.31 10.76 -0.57
C TYR A 101 -9.31 11.49 0.32
N LYS A 102 -10.53 10.95 0.45
CA LYS A 102 -11.55 11.56 1.29
C LYS A 102 -11.14 11.60 2.77
N GLU A 103 -10.53 10.53 3.26
CA GLU A 103 -10.03 10.48 4.63
C GLU A 103 -8.83 11.41 4.83
N LEU A 104 -7.85 11.45 3.91
CA LEU A 104 -6.70 12.36 3.97
C LEU A 104 -7.14 13.82 4.06
N GLU A 105 -8.10 14.24 3.23
CA GLU A 105 -8.68 15.58 3.25
C GLU A 105 -9.30 15.93 4.61
N GLY A 106 -9.96 14.96 5.27
CA GLY A 106 -10.51 15.12 6.62
C GLY A 106 -9.47 15.49 7.68
N PHE A 107 -8.20 15.13 7.45
CA PHE A 107 -7.06 15.49 8.30
C PHE A 107 -6.32 16.75 7.80
N GLY A 108 -6.87 17.47 6.83
CA GLY A 108 -6.26 18.65 6.22
C GLY A 108 -4.97 18.30 5.44
N ILE A 109 -4.90 17.10 4.88
CA ILE A 109 -3.84 16.64 3.98
C ILE A 109 -4.33 16.84 2.56
N LYS A 110 -3.57 17.61 1.77
CA LYS A 110 -3.94 17.93 0.39
C LYS A 110 -3.75 16.73 -0.51
N THR A 111 -4.77 16.42 -1.32
CA THR A 111 -4.72 15.39 -2.36
C THR A 111 -4.88 16.03 -3.75
N PRO A 112 -4.44 15.37 -4.84
CA PRO A 112 -4.73 15.87 -6.18
C PRO A 112 -6.24 15.90 -6.44
N LYS A 113 -6.71 16.93 -7.17
CA LYS A 113 -8.12 17.02 -7.59
C LYS A 113 -8.52 15.76 -8.35
N THR A 114 -9.54 15.07 -7.87
CA THR A 114 -9.92 13.75 -8.37
C THR A 114 -11.44 13.63 -8.56
N VAL A 115 -11.87 13.01 -9.65
CA VAL A 115 -13.25 12.62 -9.91
C VAL A 115 -13.33 11.11 -10.00
N TYR A 116 -14.35 10.51 -9.38
CA TYR A 116 -14.60 9.08 -9.36
C TYR A 116 -15.66 8.72 -10.38
N CYS A 117 -15.35 7.78 -11.27
CA CYS A 117 -16.21 7.40 -12.38
C CYS A 117 -16.48 5.88 -12.37
N SER A 118 -17.74 5.49 -12.53
CA SER A 118 -18.18 4.09 -12.54
C SER A 118 -18.40 3.52 -13.95
N ASP A 119 -18.38 4.36 -14.98
CA ASP A 119 -18.63 3.98 -16.36
C ASP A 119 -17.92 4.89 -17.37
N LYS A 120 -17.89 4.48 -18.64
CA LYS A 120 -17.21 5.21 -19.71
C LYS A 120 -17.80 6.60 -19.97
N GLU A 121 -19.12 6.74 -19.92
CA GLU A 121 -19.79 8.03 -20.12
C GLU A 121 -19.42 9.02 -19.02
N GLY A 122 -19.43 8.56 -17.77
CA GLY A 122 -18.98 9.32 -16.61
C GLY A 122 -17.53 9.78 -16.72
N ILE A 123 -16.63 8.90 -17.22
CA ILE A 123 -15.22 9.25 -17.46
C ILE A 123 -15.13 10.42 -18.46
N LEU A 124 -15.78 10.31 -19.62
CA LEU A 124 -15.73 11.32 -20.69
C LEU A 124 -16.35 12.66 -20.24
N LYS A 125 -17.50 12.60 -19.54
CA LYS A 125 -18.16 13.78 -18.99
C LYS A 125 -17.30 14.49 -17.95
N SER A 126 -16.65 13.73 -17.07
CA SER A 126 -15.84 14.23 -15.97
C SER A 126 -14.55 14.90 -16.44
N ALA A 127 -14.04 14.56 -17.63
CA ALA A 127 -12.88 15.24 -18.22
C ALA A 127 -13.06 16.76 -18.37
N ASN A 128 -14.32 17.25 -18.42
CA ASN A 128 -14.63 18.67 -18.47
C ASN A 128 -14.22 19.46 -17.21
N VAL A 129 -13.96 18.75 -16.10
CA VAL A 129 -13.55 19.38 -14.83
C VAL A 129 -12.07 19.81 -14.87
N PHE A 130 -11.29 19.28 -15.84
CA PHE A 130 -9.86 19.52 -15.95
C PHE A 130 -9.52 20.44 -17.13
N ASN A 131 -8.82 21.54 -16.83
CA ASN A 131 -8.30 22.49 -17.82
C ASN A 131 -6.79 22.32 -18.09
N LYS A 132 -6.16 21.33 -17.44
CA LYS A 132 -4.74 20.99 -17.51
C LYS A 132 -4.61 19.50 -17.78
N PRO A 133 -3.40 19.00 -18.09
CA PRO A 133 -3.19 17.57 -18.19
C PRO A 133 -3.70 16.82 -16.95
N PHE A 134 -4.24 15.65 -17.18
CA PHE A 134 -4.82 14.79 -16.15
C PHE A 134 -4.49 13.33 -16.43
N ILE A 135 -4.66 12.47 -15.44
CA ILE A 135 -4.40 11.04 -15.57
C ILE A 135 -5.69 10.24 -15.32
N THR A 136 -5.78 9.05 -15.93
CA THR A 136 -6.61 7.99 -15.39
C THR A 136 -5.82 7.23 -14.32
N LYS A 137 -6.52 6.60 -13.41
CA LYS A 137 -5.93 5.74 -12.36
C LYS A 137 -6.98 4.73 -11.91
N HIS A 138 -6.56 3.48 -11.69
CA HIS A 138 -7.45 2.49 -11.08
C HIS A 138 -7.65 2.81 -9.58
N ASN A 139 -8.90 2.71 -9.11
CA ASN A 139 -9.18 2.89 -7.69
C ASN A 139 -8.53 1.78 -6.86
N ARG A 140 -8.62 0.54 -7.33
CA ARG A 140 -8.04 -0.63 -6.68
C ARG A 140 -6.87 -1.19 -7.50
N ALA A 141 -5.69 -0.66 -7.26
CA ALA A 141 -4.46 -1.12 -7.90
C ALA A 141 -3.22 -0.65 -7.13
N GLY A 142 -2.09 -1.27 -7.43
CA GLY A 142 -0.75 -0.84 -7.04
C GLY A 142 0.15 -0.74 -8.28
N LYS A 143 1.42 -0.36 -8.08
CA LYS A 143 2.47 -0.35 -9.12
C LYS A 143 2.14 0.49 -10.38
N GLY A 144 1.34 1.54 -10.26
CA GLY A 144 1.01 2.39 -11.41
C GLY A 144 -0.03 1.83 -12.38
N LEU A 145 -0.68 0.71 -12.09
CA LEU A 145 -1.70 0.12 -12.96
C LEU A 145 -2.85 1.08 -13.26
N GLY A 146 -3.19 1.19 -14.54
CA GLY A 146 -4.25 2.07 -15.04
C GLY A 146 -3.89 3.55 -15.05
N VAL A 147 -2.62 3.90 -14.74
CA VAL A 147 -2.16 5.29 -14.83
C VAL A 147 -1.78 5.61 -16.27
N LYS A 148 -2.53 6.50 -16.89
CA LYS A 148 -2.23 7.07 -18.22
C LYS A 148 -2.42 8.56 -18.21
N LEU A 149 -1.48 9.28 -18.82
CA LEU A 149 -1.50 10.75 -18.92
C LEU A 149 -2.22 11.17 -20.20
N PHE A 150 -3.07 12.20 -20.07
CA PHE A 150 -3.81 12.82 -21.17
C PHE A 150 -3.60 14.34 -21.15
N ASN A 151 -3.21 14.90 -22.28
CA ASN A 151 -3.07 16.35 -22.44
C ASN A 151 -4.42 17.03 -22.71
N ASN A 152 -5.38 16.28 -23.24
CA ASN A 152 -6.70 16.79 -23.61
C ASN A 152 -7.76 15.67 -23.64
N LYS A 153 -9.03 16.09 -23.75
CA LYS A 153 -10.18 15.19 -23.76
C LYS A 153 -10.25 14.28 -24.98
N ARG A 154 -9.72 14.71 -26.12
CA ARG A 154 -9.74 13.89 -27.34
C ARG A 154 -8.85 12.66 -27.19
N GLU A 155 -7.69 12.81 -26.58
CA GLU A 155 -6.82 11.68 -26.24
C GLU A 155 -7.50 10.70 -25.30
N LEU A 156 -8.18 11.19 -24.25
CA LEU A 156 -8.96 10.37 -23.34
C LEU A 156 -10.10 9.63 -24.07
N ASP A 157 -10.86 10.32 -24.92
CA ASP A 157 -11.97 9.74 -25.66
C ASP A 157 -11.49 8.60 -26.58
N SER A 158 -10.39 8.84 -27.32
CA SER A 158 -9.76 7.81 -28.15
C SER A 158 -9.35 6.58 -27.32
N TYR A 159 -8.80 6.77 -26.13
CA TYR A 159 -8.39 5.68 -25.24
C TYR A 159 -9.61 4.93 -24.68
N VAL A 160 -10.60 5.63 -24.12
CA VAL A 160 -11.79 5.00 -23.49
C VAL A 160 -12.63 4.22 -24.51
N SER A 161 -12.62 4.69 -25.78
CA SER A 161 -13.32 4.02 -26.89
C SER A 161 -12.52 2.87 -27.50
N SER A 162 -11.24 2.76 -27.21
CA SER A 162 -10.37 1.72 -27.75
C SER A 162 -10.52 0.37 -27.03
N LYS A 163 -9.86 -0.66 -27.58
CA LYS A 163 -9.73 -1.98 -26.95
C LYS A 163 -8.72 -1.98 -25.78
N ASP A 164 -7.86 -0.96 -25.73
CA ASP A 164 -6.81 -0.84 -24.71
C ASP A 164 -7.34 -0.25 -23.41
N PHE A 165 -8.62 0.13 -23.37
CA PHE A 165 -9.22 0.61 -22.13
C PHE A 165 -9.47 -0.54 -21.16
N GLU A 166 -8.75 -0.54 -20.07
CA GLU A 166 -8.92 -1.47 -18.96
C GLU A 166 -9.61 -0.76 -17.80
N PRO A 167 -10.83 -1.17 -17.41
CA PRO A 167 -11.47 -0.64 -16.21
C PRO A 167 -10.78 -1.17 -14.95
N SER A 168 -10.83 -0.40 -13.88
CA SER A 168 -10.39 -0.89 -12.56
C SER A 168 -11.15 -2.17 -12.18
N ILE A 169 -10.46 -3.07 -11.47
CA ILE A 169 -11.01 -4.37 -11.06
C ILE A 169 -12.26 -4.26 -10.17
N ASP A 170 -12.46 -3.12 -9.52
CA ASP A 170 -13.63 -2.77 -8.70
C ASP A 170 -14.66 -1.90 -9.45
N GLY A 171 -14.43 -1.65 -10.73
CA GLY A 171 -15.31 -0.85 -11.58
C GLY A 171 -15.18 0.66 -11.42
N ILE A 172 -14.26 1.15 -10.58
CA ILE A 172 -14.10 2.60 -10.31
C ILE A 172 -12.81 3.11 -10.95
N THR A 173 -12.94 3.98 -11.93
CA THR A 173 -11.82 4.69 -12.55
C THR A 173 -11.72 6.11 -11.98
N LEU A 174 -10.54 6.51 -11.58
CA LEU A 174 -10.25 7.87 -11.13
C LEU A 174 -9.77 8.70 -12.32
N LEU A 175 -10.35 9.88 -12.51
CA LEU A 175 -9.74 10.97 -13.26
C LEU A 175 -9.11 11.93 -12.27
N GLN A 176 -7.81 12.16 -12.40
CA GLN A 176 -7.03 12.94 -11.43
C GLN A 176 -6.18 13.98 -12.15
N GLU A 177 -6.07 15.18 -11.59
CA GLU A 177 -5.14 16.17 -12.12
C GLU A 177 -3.72 15.64 -12.12
N TYR A 178 -2.97 15.91 -13.18
CA TYR A 178 -1.56 15.61 -13.24
C TYR A 178 -0.77 16.67 -12.47
N ILE A 179 0.00 16.22 -11.50
CA ILE A 179 0.90 17.10 -10.73
C ILE A 179 2.27 17.09 -11.42
N ASP A 180 2.60 18.25 -12.01
CA ASP A 180 3.87 18.46 -12.70
C ASP A 180 4.99 18.76 -11.68
N ALA A 181 5.69 17.75 -11.28
CA ALA A 181 6.82 17.86 -10.36
C ALA A 181 8.12 18.13 -11.11
N ASN A 182 8.94 19.00 -10.55
CA ASN A 182 10.29 19.27 -11.05
C ASN A 182 11.25 19.48 -9.86
N PRO A 183 12.18 18.55 -9.58
CA PRO A 183 12.44 17.29 -10.33
C PRO A 183 11.30 16.28 -10.22
N LYS A 184 11.25 15.31 -11.15
CA LYS A 184 10.27 14.21 -11.13
C LYS A 184 10.63 13.20 -10.04
N VAL A 185 10.34 13.56 -8.81
CA VAL A 185 10.65 12.80 -7.60
C VAL A 185 9.39 12.64 -6.77
N ILE A 186 9.21 11.44 -6.26
CA ILE A 186 8.19 11.11 -5.27
C ILE A 186 8.88 10.96 -3.92
N THR A 187 8.25 11.44 -2.88
CA THR A 187 8.70 11.15 -1.51
C THR A 187 7.75 10.13 -0.89
N ARG A 188 8.32 9.04 -0.43
CA ARG A 188 7.63 8.00 0.31
C ARG A 188 8.06 8.03 1.77
N VAL A 189 7.10 8.11 2.67
CA VAL A 189 7.31 8.18 4.12
C VAL A 189 6.85 6.89 4.75
N GLU A 190 7.73 6.21 5.48
CA GLU A 190 7.45 4.93 6.09
C GLU A 190 7.12 5.09 7.59
N PHE A 191 6.15 4.29 8.03
CA PHE A 191 5.64 4.27 9.40
C PHE A 191 5.58 2.84 9.93
N VAL A 192 6.01 2.66 11.19
CA VAL A 192 5.85 1.42 11.96
C VAL A 192 5.36 1.78 13.36
N ASN A 193 4.38 1.06 13.86
CA ASN A 193 3.72 1.37 15.13
C ASN A 193 3.19 2.81 15.16
N THR A 194 2.56 3.26 14.07
CA THR A 194 2.06 4.64 13.88
C THR A 194 3.11 5.74 13.96
N GLN A 195 4.38 5.41 14.10
CA GLN A 195 5.48 6.37 14.23
C GLN A 195 6.28 6.46 12.94
N PHE A 196 6.72 7.67 12.62
CA PHE A 196 7.63 7.93 11.51
C PHE A 196 8.92 7.11 11.66
N LEU A 197 9.30 6.39 10.59
CA LEU A 197 10.49 5.58 10.52
C LEU A 197 11.61 6.29 9.75
N TYR A 198 11.40 6.52 8.48
CA TYR A 198 12.25 7.28 7.56
C TYR A 198 11.48 7.71 6.32
N ALA A 199 12.11 8.53 5.49
CA ALA A 199 11.58 8.92 4.19
C ALA A 199 12.52 8.47 3.06
N VAL A 200 11.95 8.09 1.93
CA VAL A 200 12.63 7.63 0.73
C VAL A 200 12.29 8.56 -0.43
N GLU A 201 13.30 9.00 -1.13
CA GLU A 201 13.18 9.64 -2.44
C GLU A 201 13.11 8.56 -3.51
N VAL A 202 12.14 8.67 -4.40
CA VAL A 202 11.92 7.73 -5.50
C VAL A 202 11.97 8.50 -6.81
N ASP A 203 12.91 8.15 -7.69
CA ASP A 203 13.00 8.73 -9.02
C ASP A 203 11.85 8.21 -9.89
N ALA A 204 11.00 9.14 -10.35
CA ALA A 204 9.86 8.88 -11.21
C ALA A 204 10.08 9.41 -12.65
N SER A 205 11.31 9.72 -13.03
CA SER A 205 11.64 10.28 -14.36
C SER A 205 11.31 9.32 -15.51
N GLU A 206 11.35 8.01 -15.27
CA GLU A 206 11.08 6.96 -16.27
C GLU A 206 9.60 6.52 -16.35
N GLY A 207 8.71 7.11 -15.55
CA GLY A 207 7.27 6.82 -15.60
C GLY A 207 6.62 6.55 -14.24
N PHE A 208 5.40 5.99 -14.28
CA PHE A 208 4.55 5.80 -13.11
C PHE A 208 4.70 4.45 -12.42
N GLU A 209 5.47 3.52 -12.99
CA GLU A 209 5.66 2.18 -12.43
C GLU A 209 6.75 2.20 -11.36
N LEU A 210 6.34 2.12 -10.11
CA LEU A 210 7.22 2.16 -8.95
C LEU A 210 6.99 0.93 -8.06
N CYS A 211 7.97 0.03 -8.01
CA CYS A 211 7.94 -1.12 -7.12
C CYS A 211 9.10 -1.01 -6.11
N PRO A 212 8.85 -0.83 -4.80
CA PRO A 212 9.90 -0.79 -3.80
C PRO A 212 10.43 -2.18 -3.41
N ALA A 213 9.73 -3.26 -3.78
CA ALA A 213 10.25 -4.61 -3.55
C ALA A 213 11.53 -4.82 -4.35
N ASP A 214 12.51 -5.49 -3.74
CA ASP A 214 13.70 -5.94 -4.47
C ASP A 214 13.26 -6.73 -5.72
N PRO A 215 13.99 -6.59 -6.84
CA PRO A 215 13.70 -7.40 -8.00
C PRO A 215 13.77 -8.88 -7.59
N CYS A 216 12.68 -9.61 -7.79
CA CYS A 216 12.71 -11.05 -7.69
C CYS A 216 13.76 -11.54 -8.67
N GLU A 217 14.71 -12.36 -8.23
CA GLU A 217 15.53 -13.16 -9.12
C GLU A 217 14.61 -14.16 -9.80
N VAL A 218 13.90 -13.72 -10.84
CA VAL A 218 13.15 -14.63 -11.72
C VAL A 218 14.20 -15.32 -12.60
N PRO A 219 14.30 -16.66 -12.57
CA PRO A 219 15.08 -17.38 -13.58
C PRO A 219 14.57 -16.97 -14.95
N GLN A 220 15.49 -16.62 -15.85
CA GLN A 220 15.20 -16.22 -17.24
C GLN A 220 14.52 -17.38 -18.00
N GLN A 221 13.23 -17.60 -17.80
CA GLN A 221 12.41 -18.39 -18.73
C GLN A 221 10.93 -18.07 -18.47
N GLN A 222 10.34 -17.48 -19.50
CA GLN A 222 8.92 -17.12 -19.72
C GLN A 222 8.62 -15.62 -19.53
N THR A 223 8.94 -14.87 -20.57
CA THR A 223 8.38 -13.56 -20.86
C THR A 223 6.90 -13.70 -21.20
N ILE A 224 6.04 -13.32 -20.28
CA ILE A 224 4.70 -12.85 -20.61
C ILE A 224 4.84 -11.34 -20.74
N GLU A 225 4.48 -10.80 -21.92
CA GLU A 225 4.53 -9.36 -22.19
C GLU A 225 3.72 -8.59 -21.12
N GLY A 226 4.38 -7.73 -20.34
CA GLY A 226 3.76 -6.84 -19.37
C GLY A 226 4.47 -6.68 -18.02
N GLU A 227 5.48 -7.47 -17.68
CA GLU A 227 6.24 -7.34 -16.43
C GLU A 227 7.70 -6.94 -16.68
N PHE A 228 7.91 -5.66 -16.99
CA PHE A 228 9.25 -5.09 -16.98
C PHE A 228 9.38 -4.25 -15.70
N CYS A 229 10.04 -4.82 -14.69
CA CYS A 229 10.67 -4.04 -13.64
C CYS A 229 12.16 -3.92 -14.05
N PRO A 230 12.59 -2.86 -14.73
CA PRO A 230 13.99 -2.73 -15.08
C PRO A 230 14.77 -2.47 -13.80
N ALA A 231 15.55 -3.47 -13.39
CA ALA A 231 16.55 -3.32 -12.35
C ALA A 231 17.75 -2.54 -12.92
N THR A 232 17.59 -1.23 -13.12
CA THR A 232 18.70 -0.38 -13.51
C THR A 232 18.69 0.89 -12.66
N GLY A 233 19.62 0.95 -11.70
CA GLY A 233 19.97 2.16 -10.98
C GLY A 233 19.24 2.34 -9.64
N ASN A 234 19.86 3.11 -8.75
CA ASN A 234 19.38 3.51 -7.42
C ASN A 234 18.14 4.43 -7.51
N LYS A 235 17.00 3.89 -7.97
CA LYS A 235 15.74 4.67 -7.98
C LYS A 235 15.27 5.07 -6.58
N PHE A 236 15.66 4.32 -5.56
CA PHE A 236 15.25 4.52 -4.17
C PHE A 236 16.43 5.01 -3.34
N LYS A 237 16.25 6.14 -2.67
CA LYS A 237 17.28 6.73 -1.81
C LYS A 237 16.67 7.19 -0.50
N ILE A 238 17.16 6.66 0.64
CA ILE A 238 16.75 7.17 1.94
C ILE A 238 17.23 8.61 2.12
N ILE A 239 16.31 9.50 2.46
CA ILE A 239 16.61 10.92 2.69
C ILE A 239 17.29 11.04 4.05
N GLN A 240 18.59 11.36 4.03
CA GLN A 240 19.35 11.57 5.25
C GLN A 240 18.84 12.82 5.99
N ASN A 241 18.74 12.72 7.33
CA ASN A 241 18.32 13.85 8.17
C ASN A 241 16.91 14.40 7.84
N PHE A 242 16.01 13.58 7.29
CA PHE A 242 14.64 13.98 7.08
C PHE A 242 13.98 14.36 8.41
N LYS A 243 13.54 15.61 8.54
CA LYS A 243 12.95 16.11 9.78
C LYS A 243 11.45 15.87 9.83
N ARG A 244 10.98 15.32 10.97
CA ARG A 244 9.55 15.24 11.27
C ARG A 244 8.93 16.64 11.28
N ASN A 245 8.08 16.93 10.33
CA ASN A 245 7.41 18.20 10.11
C ASN A 245 5.89 18.11 10.41
N ASN A 246 5.15 19.18 10.14
CA ASN A 246 3.71 19.19 10.39
C ASN A 246 2.94 18.19 9.51
N LEU A 247 3.41 17.90 8.30
CA LEU A 247 2.78 16.91 7.43
C LEU A 247 2.92 15.50 8.03
N ILE A 248 4.11 15.15 8.52
CA ILE A 248 4.35 13.87 9.20
C ILE A 248 3.43 13.71 10.42
N LYS A 249 3.26 14.75 11.22
CA LYS A 249 2.32 14.73 12.36
C LYS A 249 0.87 14.52 11.92
N LYS A 250 0.46 15.06 10.78
CA LYS A 250 -0.87 14.81 10.20
C LYS A 250 -1.00 13.36 9.75
N TYR A 251 0.03 12.80 9.09
CA TYR A 251 0.05 11.39 8.71
C TYR A 251 -0.05 10.47 9.92
N GLU A 252 0.71 10.70 10.99
CA GLU A 252 0.64 9.91 12.21
C GLU A 252 -0.79 9.94 12.84
N LYS A 253 -1.45 11.10 12.83
CA LYS A 253 -2.84 11.22 13.28
C LYS A 253 -3.81 10.46 12.37
N PHE A 254 -3.63 10.60 11.06
CA PHE A 254 -4.45 9.92 10.06
C PHE A 254 -4.35 8.39 10.19
N ILE A 255 -3.13 7.84 10.23
CA ILE A 255 -2.94 6.39 10.32
C ILE A 255 -3.47 5.84 11.64
N ALA A 256 -3.21 6.52 12.77
CA ALA A 256 -3.71 6.12 14.07
C ALA A 256 -5.26 6.08 14.13
N ALA A 257 -5.92 7.10 13.58
CA ALA A 257 -7.39 7.18 13.55
C ALA A 257 -8.04 6.12 12.64
N ASN A 258 -7.30 5.60 11.67
CA ASN A 258 -7.79 4.63 10.69
C ASN A 258 -7.31 3.18 10.94
N GLY A 259 -6.75 2.89 12.12
CA GLY A 259 -6.30 1.55 12.47
C GLY A 259 -5.14 1.03 11.61
N ILE A 260 -4.36 1.96 11.06
CA ILE A 260 -3.16 1.68 10.29
C ILE A 260 -1.96 1.85 11.24
N GLU A 261 -1.17 0.80 11.39
CA GLU A 261 0.00 0.83 12.28
C GLU A 261 1.31 0.68 11.51
N ILE A 262 1.23 0.15 10.28
CA ILE A 262 2.36 0.00 9.37
C ILE A 262 1.91 0.50 8.01
N ALA A 263 2.61 1.49 7.45
CA ALA A 263 2.28 2.07 6.14
C ALA A 263 3.46 2.76 5.49
N GLY A 264 3.41 2.83 4.15
CA GLY A 264 4.16 3.79 3.34
C GLY A 264 3.20 4.80 2.72
N ILE A 265 3.41 6.09 2.93
CA ILE A 265 2.59 7.17 2.37
C ILE A 265 3.39 7.94 1.34
N GLU A 266 2.81 8.13 0.15
CA GLU A 266 3.48 8.77 -0.97
C GLU A 266 2.92 10.16 -1.26
N TYR A 267 3.81 11.12 -1.44
CA TYR A 267 3.47 12.46 -1.88
C TYR A 267 4.41 12.97 -2.97
N ILE A 268 3.92 13.94 -3.71
CA ILE A 268 4.64 14.64 -4.76
C ILE A 268 4.61 16.14 -4.47
N ILE A 269 5.68 16.85 -4.82
CA ILE A 269 5.78 18.30 -4.69
C ILE A 269 5.70 18.92 -6.09
N ASP A 270 4.75 19.82 -6.29
CA ASP A 270 4.64 20.54 -7.56
C ASP A 270 5.72 21.62 -7.70
N LYS A 271 5.80 22.23 -8.87
CA LYS A 271 6.75 23.32 -9.18
C LYS A 271 6.59 24.58 -8.31
N ASN A 272 5.49 24.73 -7.59
CA ASN A 272 5.22 25.85 -6.69
C ASN A 272 5.57 25.50 -5.23
N GLY A 273 6.05 24.27 -4.97
CA GLY A 273 6.35 23.77 -3.63
C GLY A 273 5.13 23.25 -2.88
N GLU A 274 3.97 23.10 -3.53
CA GLU A 274 2.79 22.49 -2.91
C GLU A 274 2.91 20.96 -2.86
N ILE A 275 2.51 20.38 -1.72
CA ILE A 275 2.59 18.94 -1.47
C ILE A 275 1.22 18.30 -1.71
N PHE A 276 1.20 17.25 -2.52
CA PHE A 276 0.01 16.45 -2.81
C PHE A 276 0.24 15.00 -2.43
N THR A 277 -0.52 14.50 -1.47
CA THR A 277 -0.50 13.09 -1.07
C THR A 277 -1.43 12.28 -1.95
N TYR A 278 -0.97 11.18 -2.53
CA TYR A 278 -1.74 10.46 -3.55
C TYR A 278 -1.79 8.94 -3.37
N ASP A 279 -1.07 8.37 -2.40
CA ASP A 279 -1.14 6.94 -2.11
C ASP A 279 -0.82 6.62 -0.64
N VAL A 280 -1.54 5.65 -0.09
CA VAL A 280 -1.33 5.09 1.24
C VAL A 280 -1.28 3.58 1.11
N ASN A 281 -0.11 3.00 1.32
CA ASN A 281 0.14 1.58 1.19
C ASN A 281 0.23 0.95 2.57
N THR A 282 -0.74 0.12 2.95
CA THR A 282 -0.72 -0.61 4.23
C THR A 282 0.00 -1.95 4.13
N ASN A 283 0.25 -2.42 2.91
CA ASN A 283 1.14 -3.53 2.61
C ASN A 283 2.46 -3.02 2.01
N THR A 284 3.26 -2.37 2.85
CA THR A 284 4.53 -1.78 2.42
C THR A 284 5.64 -2.83 2.28
N ASN A 285 6.48 -2.66 1.27
CA ASN A 285 7.74 -3.35 1.09
C ASN A 285 8.88 -2.32 1.07
N TYR A 286 10.07 -2.76 1.35
CA TYR A 286 11.25 -1.91 1.49
C TYR A 286 12.31 -2.32 0.48
N ASN A 287 13.12 -1.36 0.03
CA ASN A 287 14.22 -1.62 -0.89
C ASN A 287 15.50 -1.90 -0.08
N SER A 288 16.03 -3.13 -0.17
CA SER A 288 17.18 -3.58 0.61
C SER A 288 18.45 -2.83 0.26
N GLU A 289 18.65 -2.44 -1.00
CA GLU A 289 19.80 -1.66 -1.42
C GLU A 289 19.77 -0.24 -0.84
N ALA A 290 18.58 0.40 -0.81
CA ALA A 290 18.42 1.70 -0.18
C ALA A 290 18.70 1.64 1.34
N GLU A 291 18.33 0.51 1.99
CA GLU A 291 18.53 0.30 3.42
C GLU A 291 19.93 -0.16 3.80
N LYS A 292 20.75 -0.65 2.86
CA LYS A 292 22.04 -1.32 3.10
C LYS A 292 23.00 -0.56 4.03
N ASN A 293 23.03 0.76 3.89
CA ASN A 293 23.88 1.64 4.69
C ASN A 293 23.10 2.41 5.77
N PHE A 294 21.86 2.02 6.03
CA PHE A 294 21.01 2.67 7.00
C PHE A 294 20.87 1.80 8.27
N LYS A 295 20.95 2.43 9.44
CA LYS A 295 20.93 1.69 10.72
C LYS A 295 19.56 1.07 11.04
N ILE A 296 18.50 1.64 10.48
CA ILE A 296 17.11 1.27 10.73
C ILE A 296 16.57 0.68 9.42
N THR A 297 16.07 -0.55 9.47
CA THR A 297 15.44 -1.19 8.32
C THR A 297 13.97 -1.47 8.60
N GLY A 298 13.12 -1.36 7.58
CA GLY A 298 11.67 -1.48 7.73
C GLY A 298 11.24 -2.84 8.22
N MET A 299 11.68 -3.93 7.58
CA MET A 299 11.27 -5.28 7.98
C MET A 299 11.74 -5.66 9.39
N LYS A 300 12.94 -5.22 9.80
CA LYS A 300 13.42 -5.42 11.17
C LYS A 300 12.59 -4.65 12.19
N SER A 301 12.18 -3.42 11.85
CA SER A 301 11.32 -2.59 12.70
C SER A 301 9.94 -3.22 12.86
N ILE A 302 9.36 -3.73 11.76
CA ILE A 302 8.09 -4.48 11.79
C ILE A 302 8.22 -5.72 12.67
N ALA A 303 9.23 -6.55 12.46
CA ALA A 303 9.42 -7.78 13.22
C ALA A 303 9.55 -7.49 14.73
N LYS A 304 10.30 -6.45 15.10
CA LYS A 304 10.43 -6.00 16.48
C LYS A 304 9.09 -5.57 17.07
N PHE A 305 8.35 -4.71 16.36
CA PHE A 305 7.02 -4.25 16.76
C PHE A 305 6.04 -5.42 16.98
N LEU A 306 5.96 -6.35 16.03
CA LEU A 306 5.10 -7.53 16.15
C LEU A 306 5.46 -8.41 17.35
N LYS A 307 6.76 -8.56 17.65
CA LYS A 307 7.23 -9.32 18.83
C LYS A 307 6.86 -8.59 20.13
N GLU A 308 6.99 -7.28 20.19
CA GLU A 308 6.58 -6.46 21.34
C GLU A 308 5.07 -6.61 21.61
N GLU A 309 4.24 -6.55 20.59
CA GLU A 309 2.79 -6.78 20.69
C GLU A 309 2.46 -8.20 21.19
N LEU A 310 3.19 -9.20 20.71
CA LEU A 310 3.01 -10.57 21.18
C LEU A 310 3.38 -10.74 22.66
N LEU A 311 4.42 -10.06 23.11
CA LEU A 311 4.85 -10.06 24.52
C LEU A 311 3.81 -9.34 25.40
N LEU A 312 3.26 -8.21 24.96
CA LEU A 312 2.19 -7.50 25.67
C LEU A 312 0.97 -8.40 25.88
N LEU A 313 0.54 -9.12 24.83
CA LEU A 313 -0.54 -10.10 24.94
C LEU A 313 -0.23 -11.22 25.92
N SER A 314 1.04 -11.58 26.07
CA SER A 314 1.46 -12.67 26.96
C SER A 314 1.48 -12.24 28.42
N ASN A 315 1.68 -10.95 28.69
CA ASN A 315 1.71 -10.36 30.04
C ASN A 315 0.29 -10.01 30.55
N ILE A 316 -0.69 -9.86 29.66
CA ILE A 316 -2.08 -9.72 30.09
C ILE A 316 -2.53 -11.09 30.61
N ARG A 317 -2.46 -11.29 31.93
CA ARG A 317 -3.13 -12.41 32.60
C ARG A 317 -4.62 -12.28 32.29
N VAL A 318 -5.18 -13.33 31.70
CA VAL A 318 -6.63 -13.48 31.60
C VAL A 318 -7.13 -13.46 33.03
N VAL A 319 -7.64 -12.31 33.47
CA VAL A 319 -8.49 -12.27 34.65
C VAL A 319 -9.78 -12.93 34.20
N ALA A 320 -9.92 -14.20 34.59
CA ALA A 320 -11.07 -15.04 34.32
C ALA A 320 -12.30 -14.53 35.06
#